data_2d3ccd070314b5e7b84ccb2b253144e8
#
_entry.id   2d3ccd070314b5e7b84ccb2b253144e8
#
_cell.length_a   1.000
_cell.length_b   1.000
_cell.length_c   1.000
_cell.angle_alpha   90.00
_cell.angle_beta   90.00
_cell.angle_gamma   90.00
#
_symmetry.space_group_name_H-M   'P 1'
#
loop_
_entity.id
_entity.type
_entity.pdbx_description
1 polymer ?
#
loop_
_entity_poly.entity_id
_entity_poly.type
_entity_poly.pdbx_seq_one_letter_code
_entity_poly.pdbx_strand_id
1 'polypeptide(L)'
;MKKYMYAKQLFEAETGTIVTTDIEPAISIDHNQRIVEGIQSLMTVLGITEMTPMAAGTTVKQYKYEKGADPAQVGEGELIGLTNFKRKLVNTFELVLKKFRKQTTAEAIQRVGRSKAVDDTDTLMLRSVQKGVKNDFFAFIAKGTGTATAIGHGIQGAIAALWGEMSVYYQDMDVTPVYFIHPQDIADYLGTASITVQNAFGFKYVEDFLGLGTVVIDASVTKGKVLATVKENLNGIYIPAGGDVGAAFGLTADSTGLVGMKHYLADNRACVDTLLMSGVTFYAEDASGIFTTTITSAVV
;
A
#
# COMPACT_ATOMS: atom_id res chain seq x y z
N MET A 1 41.81 -6.14 43.15
CA MET A 1 41.01 -5.79 41.96
C MET A 1 39.55 -5.63 42.37
N LYS A 2 39.04 -4.40 42.50
CA LYS A 2 37.63 -4.17 42.81
C LYS A 2 36.81 -4.32 41.52
N LYS A 3 36.00 -5.38 41.41
CA LYS A 3 35.01 -5.57 40.38
C LYS A 3 33.91 -4.53 40.57
N TYR A 4 33.84 -3.54 39.71
CA TYR A 4 32.67 -2.66 39.66
C TYR A 4 31.50 -3.49 39.08
N MET A 5 30.62 -3.94 39.93
CA MET A 5 29.30 -4.43 39.55
C MET A 5 28.50 -3.20 39.10
N TYR A 6 28.26 -3.13 37.77
CA TYR A 6 27.29 -2.15 37.26
C TYR A 6 25.93 -2.45 37.92
N ALA A 7 25.35 -1.45 38.55
CA ALA A 7 24.04 -1.56 39.16
C ALA A 7 23.04 -2.00 38.08
N LYS A 8 22.34 -3.11 38.31
CA LYS A 8 21.22 -3.54 37.51
C LYS A 8 20.20 -2.41 37.51
N GLN A 9 19.73 -2.02 36.32
CA GLN A 9 18.71 -1.01 36.17
C GLN A 9 17.50 -1.38 37.04
N LEU A 10 17.20 -0.56 38.05
CA LEU A 10 16.17 -0.84 39.07
C LEU A 10 14.75 -0.50 38.61
N PHE A 11 14.61 0.10 37.43
CA PHE A 11 13.32 0.51 36.86
C PHE A 11 13.14 -0.09 35.50
N GLU A 12 11.98 -0.70 35.26
CA GLU A 12 11.59 -1.17 33.95
C GLU A 12 11.34 0.04 33.03
N ALA A 13 11.90 -0.02 31.81
CA ALA A 13 11.62 0.99 30.79
C ALA A 13 10.14 0.86 30.35
N GLU A 14 9.53 1.99 29.97
CA GLU A 14 8.20 1.97 29.36
C GLU A 14 8.20 1.04 28.14
N THR A 15 7.15 0.22 27.98
CA THR A 15 7.01 -0.72 26.86
C THR A 15 7.17 0.00 25.52
N GLY A 16 8.08 -0.44 24.68
CA GLY A 16 8.42 0.19 23.40
C GLY A 16 9.54 1.21 23.45
N THR A 17 10.18 1.44 24.61
CA THR A 17 11.41 2.24 24.71
C THR A 17 12.57 1.46 24.12
N ILE A 18 13.33 2.09 23.21
CA ILE A 18 14.54 1.50 22.64
C ILE A 18 15.65 1.53 23.69
N VAL A 19 16.05 0.37 24.16
CA VAL A 19 17.15 0.19 25.11
C VAL A 19 18.42 -0.31 24.35
N THR A 20 19.54 -0.34 25.05
CA THR A 20 20.83 -0.71 24.47
C THR A 20 20.81 -2.10 23.80
N THR A 21 20.08 -3.06 24.36
CA THR A 21 19.96 -4.42 23.83
C THR A 21 19.23 -4.48 22.50
N ASP A 22 18.33 -3.53 22.22
CA ASP A 22 17.58 -3.48 20.97
C ASP A 22 18.43 -2.98 19.80
N ILE A 23 19.53 -2.26 20.11
CA ILE A 23 20.42 -1.64 19.13
C ILE A 23 21.67 -2.52 18.85
N GLU A 24 22.04 -3.43 19.75
CA GLU A 24 23.18 -4.33 19.58
C GLU A 24 23.19 -5.07 18.23
N PRO A 25 22.07 -5.62 17.74
CA PRO A 25 22.03 -6.25 16.42
C PRO A 25 22.31 -5.28 15.27
N ALA A 26 21.93 -4.01 15.39
CA ALA A 26 22.16 -2.99 14.36
C ALA A 26 23.62 -2.56 14.25
N ILE A 27 24.43 -2.74 15.30
CA ILE A 27 25.87 -2.43 15.30
C ILE A 27 26.67 -3.47 14.51
N SER A 28 26.23 -4.73 14.49
CA SER A 28 26.93 -5.85 13.85
C SER A 28 26.62 -6.00 12.36
N ILE A 29 25.60 -5.31 11.85
CA ILE A 29 25.16 -5.42 10.48
C ILE A 29 25.41 -4.10 9.78
N ASP A 30 26.50 -4.06 9.01
CA ASP A 30 26.81 -2.95 8.09
C ASP A 30 25.87 -3.07 6.88
N HIS A 31 24.57 -2.86 7.12
CA HIS A 31 23.56 -2.86 6.06
C HIS A 31 23.70 -1.56 5.28
N ASN A 32 24.25 -1.67 4.06
CA ASN A 32 24.08 -0.66 3.03
C ASN A 32 22.61 -0.18 3.04
N GLN A 33 22.44 1.03 3.52
CA GLN A 33 21.13 1.71 3.55
C GLN A 33 20.69 1.90 2.10
N ARG A 34 19.95 0.93 1.58
CA ARG A 34 19.14 1.17 0.39
C ARG A 34 18.04 2.11 0.85
N ILE A 35 18.18 3.37 0.45
CA ILE A 35 17.13 4.36 0.63
C ILE A 35 15.86 3.75 0.02
N VAL A 36 14.90 3.45 0.87
CA VAL A 36 13.58 3.02 0.39
C VAL A 36 12.95 4.26 -0.22
N GLU A 37 12.88 4.27 -1.52
CA GLU A 37 12.22 5.33 -2.28
C GLU A 37 10.78 5.46 -1.81
N GLY A 38 10.29 6.68 -1.76
CA GLY A 38 9.09 7.05 -1.03
C GLY A 38 7.78 6.44 -1.55
N ILE A 39 6.71 6.61 -0.78
CA ILE A 39 5.36 6.10 -1.08
C ILE A 39 4.82 6.65 -2.41
N GLN A 40 5.24 7.84 -2.84
CA GLN A 40 4.86 8.41 -4.13
C GLN A 40 5.27 7.52 -5.30
N SER A 41 6.44 6.94 -5.18
CA SER A 41 6.97 5.98 -6.14
C SER A 41 6.17 4.68 -6.15
N LEU A 42 5.71 4.24 -4.97
CA LEU A 42 4.78 3.14 -4.83
C LEU A 42 3.51 3.40 -5.66
N MET A 43 2.93 4.58 -5.52
CA MET A 43 1.71 4.96 -6.23
C MET A 43 1.91 4.96 -7.75
N THR A 44 3.04 5.46 -8.22
CA THR A 44 3.36 5.45 -9.67
C THR A 44 3.43 4.04 -10.22
N VAL A 45 4.11 3.11 -9.52
CA VAL A 45 4.22 1.71 -9.97
C VAL A 45 2.89 0.98 -9.89
N LEU A 46 2.11 1.22 -8.84
CA LEU A 46 0.78 0.62 -8.66
C LEU A 46 -0.28 1.22 -9.59
N GLY A 47 0.06 2.29 -10.31
CA GLY A 47 -0.86 2.95 -11.24
C GLY A 47 -1.99 3.69 -10.54
N ILE A 48 -1.81 4.08 -9.27
CA ILE A 48 -2.79 4.93 -8.58
C ILE A 48 -2.79 6.29 -9.26
N THR A 49 -3.90 6.62 -9.91
CA THR A 49 -4.00 7.81 -10.77
C THR A 49 -4.14 9.07 -9.97
N GLU A 50 -4.81 9.01 -8.83
CA GLU A 50 -5.12 10.20 -8.05
C GLU A 50 -5.01 9.97 -6.54
N MET A 51 -4.26 10.86 -5.88
CA MET A 51 -4.19 10.95 -4.43
C MET A 51 -4.72 12.30 -3.98
N THR A 52 -5.85 12.29 -3.29
CA THR A 52 -6.51 13.52 -2.85
C THR A 52 -6.15 13.82 -1.39
N PRO A 53 -5.59 15.02 -1.10
CA PRO A 53 -5.35 15.44 0.28
C PRO A 53 -6.67 15.74 1.00
N MET A 54 -6.85 15.19 2.20
CA MET A 54 -8.05 15.37 3.01
C MET A 54 -7.71 15.51 4.49
N ALA A 55 -8.63 16.09 5.27
CA ALA A 55 -8.49 16.18 6.72
C ALA A 55 -8.75 14.81 7.40
N ALA A 56 -8.14 14.59 8.56
CA ALA A 56 -8.40 13.43 9.38
C ALA A 56 -9.89 13.33 9.76
N GLY A 57 -10.45 12.13 9.75
CA GLY A 57 -11.87 11.88 10.02
C GLY A 57 -12.80 12.15 8.83
N THR A 58 -12.25 12.56 7.68
CA THR A 58 -13.04 12.69 6.46
C THR A 58 -13.56 11.33 6.02
N THR A 59 -14.83 11.29 5.66
CA THR A 59 -15.49 10.08 5.20
C THR A 59 -15.79 10.19 3.70
N VAL A 60 -15.23 9.29 2.91
CA VAL A 60 -15.54 9.16 1.48
C VAL A 60 -16.65 8.14 1.30
N LYS A 61 -17.73 8.54 0.68
CA LYS A 61 -18.90 7.70 0.40
C LYS A 61 -18.89 7.32 -1.07
N GLN A 62 -18.81 6.04 -1.35
CA GLN A 62 -18.89 5.48 -2.68
C GLN A 62 -20.34 5.14 -3.02
N TYR A 63 -20.79 5.61 -4.17
CA TYR A 63 -22.15 5.37 -4.64
C TYR A 63 -22.12 4.64 -5.98
N LYS A 64 -23.09 3.74 -6.18
CA LYS A 64 -23.40 3.14 -7.46
C LYS A 64 -24.73 3.63 -7.96
N TYR A 65 -24.84 3.87 -9.24
CA TYR A 65 -26.12 4.18 -9.88
C TYR A 65 -26.78 2.87 -10.31
N GLU A 66 -27.96 2.64 -9.79
CA GLU A 66 -28.82 1.54 -10.24
C GLU A 66 -29.81 2.12 -11.27
N LYS A 67 -29.73 1.60 -12.50
CA LYS A 67 -30.69 1.91 -13.55
C LYS A 67 -32.01 1.20 -13.22
N GLY A 68 -33.10 1.93 -13.31
CA GLY A 68 -34.45 1.34 -13.23
C GLY A 68 -34.81 0.52 -14.47
N ALA A 69 -36.07 0.46 -14.80
CA ALA A 69 -36.52 -0.26 -15.97
C ALA A 69 -35.86 0.23 -17.25
N ASP A 70 -35.48 -0.68 -18.15
CA ASP A 70 -35.01 -0.36 -19.46
C ASP A 70 -36.12 0.34 -20.28
N PRO A 71 -35.74 1.25 -21.21
CA PRO A 71 -36.72 1.84 -22.09
C PRO A 71 -37.40 0.73 -22.89
N ALA A 72 -38.72 0.64 -22.76
CA ALA A 72 -39.51 -0.31 -23.52
C ALA A 72 -39.77 0.27 -24.93
N GLN A 73 -39.80 -0.60 -25.93
CA GLN A 73 -40.41 -0.22 -27.20
C GLN A 73 -41.93 -0.02 -26.94
N VAL A 74 -42.37 1.22 -27.13
CA VAL A 74 -43.77 1.59 -27.00
C VAL A 74 -44.36 1.81 -28.39
N GLY A 75 -45.62 1.44 -28.56
CA GLY A 75 -46.37 1.67 -29.80
C GLY A 75 -46.62 3.16 -30.06
N GLU A 76 -47.03 3.48 -31.27
CA GLU A 76 -47.41 4.82 -31.65
C GLU A 76 -48.58 5.33 -30.80
N GLY A 77 -48.37 6.43 -30.08
CA GLY A 77 -49.38 7.03 -29.18
C GLY A 77 -49.44 6.42 -27.77
N GLU A 78 -48.58 5.44 -27.45
CA GLU A 78 -48.52 4.87 -26.09
C GLU A 78 -47.68 5.73 -25.14
N LEU A 79 -47.97 5.66 -23.84
CA LEU A 79 -47.25 6.37 -22.81
C LEU A 79 -45.87 5.77 -22.61
N ILE A 80 -44.82 6.55 -22.81
CA ILE A 80 -43.44 6.14 -22.52
C ILE A 80 -43.23 6.03 -21.01
N GLY A 81 -42.83 4.87 -20.51
CA GLY A 81 -42.49 4.65 -19.11
C GLY A 81 -41.28 5.47 -18.68
N LEU A 82 -41.27 5.93 -17.42
CA LEU A 82 -40.15 6.70 -16.87
C LEU A 82 -38.97 5.76 -16.56
N THR A 83 -37.84 6.04 -17.19
CA THR A 83 -36.54 5.45 -16.79
C THR A 83 -35.95 6.27 -15.65
N ASN A 84 -35.71 5.65 -14.50
CA ASN A 84 -35.10 6.34 -13.37
C ASN A 84 -33.72 5.76 -13.05
N PHE A 85 -32.87 6.59 -12.48
CA PHE A 85 -31.57 6.21 -11.95
C PHE A 85 -31.55 6.52 -10.47
N LYS A 86 -31.31 5.50 -9.65
CA LYS A 86 -31.19 5.65 -8.20
C LYS A 86 -29.75 5.57 -7.77
N ARG A 87 -29.37 6.50 -6.90
CA ARG A 87 -28.04 6.50 -6.28
C ARG A 87 -28.09 5.66 -5.00
N LYS A 88 -27.31 4.59 -4.95
CA LYS A 88 -27.22 3.70 -3.79
C LYS A 88 -25.83 3.80 -3.18
N LEU A 89 -25.75 3.98 -1.87
CA LEU A 89 -24.48 3.94 -1.13
C LEU A 89 -23.99 2.49 -1.09
N VAL A 90 -22.77 2.26 -1.56
CA VAL A 90 -22.15 0.93 -1.61
C VAL A 90 -21.15 0.77 -0.47
N ASN A 91 -20.23 1.73 -0.33
CA ASN A 91 -19.18 1.69 0.67
C ASN A 91 -18.96 3.07 1.31
N THR A 92 -18.34 3.04 2.47
CA THR A 92 -17.91 4.22 3.20
C THR A 92 -16.48 3.98 3.68
N PHE A 93 -15.57 4.88 3.31
CA PHE A 93 -14.15 4.81 3.70
C PHE A 93 -13.86 5.97 4.63
N GLU A 94 -13.25 5.69 5.77
CA GLU A 94 -12.84 6.72 6.72
C GLU A 94 -11.32 6.88 6.69
N LEU A 95 -10.86 8.13 6.64
CA LEU A 95 -9.44 8.46 6.67
C LEU A 95 -8.97 8.61 8.11
N VAL A 96 -8.22 7.61 8.57
CA VAL A 96 -7.73 7.51 9.95
C VAL A 96 -6.26 7.91 10.04
N LEU A 97 -5.94 8.77 11.01
CA LEU A 97 -4.57 9.14 11.32
C LEU A 97 -3.88 8.06 12.17
N LYS A 98 -2.90 7.37 11.59
CA LYS A 98 -2.02 6.42 12.30
C LYS A 98 -0.87 7.19 12.96
N LYS A 99 -0.60 6.88 14.22
CA LYS A 99 0.42 7.54 15.04
C LYS A 99 1.40 6.50 15.55
N PHE A 100 2.68 6.79 15.41
CA PHE A 100 3.76 5.92 15.87
C PHE A 100 4.70 6.75 16.75
N ARG A 101 5.12 6.19 17.87
CA ARG A 101 6.08 6.82 18.77
C ARG A 101 7.20 5.85 19.10
N LYS A 102 8.41 6.35 19.04
CA LYS A 102 9.63 5.64 19.43
C LYS A 102 10.37 6.48 20.46
N GLN A 103 11.00 5.85 21.43
CA GLN A 103 11.79 6.51 22.45
C GLN A 103 13.18 5.88 22.51
N THR A 104 14.23 6.70 22.51
CA THR A 104 15.63 6.26 22.56
C THR A 104 16.29 6.86 23.80
N THR A 105 16.86 6.01 24.67
CA THR A 105 17.47 6.44 25.94
C THR A 105 18.83 7.11 25.75
N ALA A 106 19.20 7.95 26.74
CA ALA A 106 20.51 8.59 26.76
C ALA A 106 21.66 7.57 26.81
N GLU A 107 21.48 6.46 27.54
CA GLU A 107 22.47 5.38 27.64
C GLU A 107 22.71 4.69 26.30
N ALA A 108 21.63 4.45 25.53
CA ALA A 108 21.75 3.89 24.19
C ALA A 108 22.51 4.83 23.26
N ILE A 109 22.20 6.14 23.32
CA ILE A 109 22.91 7.17 22.54
C ILE A 109 24.39 7.26 22.94
N GLN A 110 24.68 7.20 24.25
CA GLN A 110 26.06 7.24 24.72
C GLN A 110 26.87 6.02 24.27
N ARG A 111 26.24 4.84 24.23
CA ARG A 111 26.93 3.59 23.89
C ARG A 111 27.25 3.47 22.41
N VAL A 112 26.32 3.82 21.52
CA VAL A 112 26.45 3.56 20.09
C VAL A 112 26.52 4.83 19.21
N GLY A 113 26.33 5.99 19.82
CA GLY A 113 26.26 7.28 19.14
C GLY A 113 24.84 7.61 18.65
N ARG A 114 24.55 8.91 18.52
CA ARG A 114 23.23 9.42 18.15
C ARG A 114 22.78 8.89 16.79
N SER A 115 23.66 8.89 15.79
CA SER A 115 23.30 8.48 14.43
C SER A 115 22.77 7.04 14.40
N LYS A 116 23.49 6.10 15.02
CA LYS A 116 23.02 4.69 15.07
C LYS A 116 21.79 4.51 15.96
N ALA A 117 21.75 5.19 17.11
CA ALA A 117 20.65 5.03 18.07
C ALA A 117 19.33 5.67 17.60
N VAL A 118 19.38 6.79 16.92
CA VAL A 118 18.21 7.57 16.53
C VAL A 118 17.95 7.47 15.03
N ASP A 119 18.91 7.86 14.17
CA ASP A 119 18.68 8.03 12.75
C ASP A 119 18.48 6.68 12.02
N ASP A 120 19.27 5.65 12.35
CA ASP A 120 19.12 4.30 11.76
C ASP A 120 17.78 3.67 12.17
N THR A 121 17.41 3.82 13.46
CA THR A 121 16.14 3.30 13.96
C THR A 121 14.94 4.09 13.44
N ASP A 122 15.07 5.39 13.15
CA ASP A 122 14.05 6.19 12.47
C ASP A 122 13.83 5.70 11.04
N THR A 123 14.91 5.38 10.34
CA THR A 123 14.84 4.79 9.00
C THR A 123 14.09 3.45 9.01
N LEU A 124 14.35 2.61 10.01
CA LEU A 124 13.61 1.34 10.17
C LEU A 124 12.13 1.57 10.47
N MET A 125 11.81 2.54 11.32
CA MET A 125 10.43 2.92 11.65
C MET A 125 9.70 3.44 10.40
N LEU A 126 10.32 4.31 9.61
CA LEU A 126 9.76 4.81 8.35
C LEU A 126 9.50 3.67 7.36
N ARG A 127 10.45 2.75 7.19
CA ARG A 127 10.29 1.56 6.35
C ARG A 127 9.12 0.68 6.81
N SER A 128 8.95 0.52 8.12
CA SER A 128 7.83 -0.23 8.69
C SER A 128 6.49 0.39 8.35
N VAL A 129 6.39 1.73 8.42
CA VAL A 129 5.18 2.47 8.04
C VAL A 129 4.89 2.35 6.55
N GLN A 130 5.90 2.53 5.70
CA GLN A 130 5.78 2.37 4.25
C GLN A 130 5.33 0.95 3.88
N LYS A 131 5.88 -0.07 4.56
CA LYS A 131 5.43 -1.46 4.39
C LYS A 131 3.98 -1.64 4.85
N GLY A 132 3.58 -0.96 5.92
CA GLY A 132 2.19 -0.94 6.40
C GLY A 132 1.23 -0.38 5.36
N VAL A 133 1.55 0.77 4.76
CA VAL A 133 0.76 1.38 3.68
C VAL A 133 0.64 0.44 2.47
N LYS A 134 1.75 -0.20 2.09
CA LYS A 134 1.76 -1.19 1.02
C LYS A 134 0.84 -2.38 1.32
N ASN A 135 0.92 -2.92 2.52
CA ASN A 135 0.07 -4.03 2.94
C ASN A 135 -1.42 -3.65 2.96
N ASP A 136 -1.75 -2.43 3.40
CA ASP A 136 -3.12 -1.90 3.37
C ASP A 136 -3.66 -1.83 1.93
N PHE A 137 -2.82 -1.43 0.96
CA PHE A 137 -3.17 -1.43 -0.45
C PHE A 137 -3.50 -2.84 -0.96
N PHE A 138 -2.62 -3.82 -0.74
CA PHE A 138 -2.88 -5.20 -1.18
C PHE A 138 -4.06 -5.85 -0.45
N ALA A 139 -4.26 -5.54 0.82
CA ALA A 139 -5.44 -5.98 1.57
C ALA A 139 -6.74 -5.37 1.03
N PHE A 140 -6.67 -4.16 0.50
CA PHE A 140 -7.78 -3.51 -0.19
C PHE A 140 -8.06 -4.19 -1.54
N ILE A 141 -7.05 -4.36 -2.40
CA ILE A 141 -7.20 -5.03 -3.72
C ILE A 141 -7.74 -6.46 -3.56
N ALA A 142 -7.32 -7.19 -2.54
CA ALA A 142 -7.79 -8.54 -2.27
C ALA A 142 -9.30 -8.64 -1.93
N LYS A 143 -9.97 -7.51 -1.64
CA LYS A 143 -11.42 -7.45 -1.40
C LYS A 143 -12.25 -7.27 -2.68
N GLY A 144 -11.63 -7.22 -3.84
CA GLY A 144 -12.34 -7.16 -5.12
C GLY A 144 -13.31 -8.32 -5.29
N THR A 145 -14.44 -8.06 -5.92
CA THR A 145 -15.55 -9.01 -6.08
C THR A 145 -15.66 -9.59 -7.48
N GLY A 146 -14.92 -9.03 -8.45
CA GLY A 146 -14.84 -9.56 -9.80
C GLY A 146 -14.08 -10.90 -9.82
N THR A 147 -14.53 -11.83 -10.63
CA THR A 147 -13.90 -13.14 -10.80
C THR A 147 -13.74 -13.44 -12.28
N ALA A 148 -12.62 -14.07 -12.64
CA ALA A 148 -12.42 -14.61 -13.99
C ALA A 148 -12.06 -16.09 -13.90
N THR A 149 -12.58 -16.87 -14.84
CA THR A 149 -12.21 -18.28 -14.96
C THR A 149 -10.96 -18.39 -15.84
N ALA A 150 -9.87 -18.96 -15.31
CA ALA A 150 -8.64 -19.11 -16.07
C ALA A 150 -8.85 -19.94 -17.32
N ILE A 151 -8.43 -19.40 -18.46
CA ILE A 151 -8.44 -20.05 -19.77
C ILE A 151 -7.00 -20.46 -20.08
N GLY A 152 -6.74 -21.76 -20.11
CA GLY A 152 -5.38 -22.28 -20.30
C GLY A 152 -4.60 -22.42 -18.99
N HIS A 153 -3.30 -22.68 -19.11
CA HIS A 153 -2.44 -23.00 -17.99
C HIS A 153 -1.42 -21.90 -17.69
N GLY A 154 -1.00 -21.85 -16.43
CA GLY A 154 0.03 -20.95 -15.96
C GLY A 154 -0.41 -19.48 -15.88
N ILE A 155 0.58 -18.61 -15.74
CA ILE A 155 0.36 -17.16 -15.58
C ILE A 155 -0.22 -16.53 -16.84
N GLN A 156 0.21 -16.96 -18.03
CA GLN A 156 -0.30 -16.42 -19.29
C GLN A 156 -1.80 -16.66 -19.43
N GLY A 157 -2.27 -17.89 -19.12
CA GLY A 157 -3.69 -18.22 -19.16
C GLY A 157 -4.50 -17.42 -18.13
N ALA A 158 -3.96 -17.22 -16.93
CA ALA A 158 -4.59 -16.41 -15.90
C ALA A 158 -4.71 -14.93 -16.31
N ILE A 159 -3.64 -14.34 -16.83
CA ILE A 159 -3.63 -12.94 -17.29
C ILE A 159 -4.56 -12.75 -18.50
N ALA A 160 -4.55 -13.68 -19.47
CA ALA A 160 -5.43 -13.61 -20.63
C ALA A 160 -6.91 -13.67 -20.24
N ALA A 161 -7.27 -14.52 -19.28
CA ALA A 161 -8.63 -14.59 -18.76
C ALA A 161 -9.05 -13.28 -18.06
N LEU A 162 -8.18 -12.73 -17.21
CA LEU A 162 -8.44 -11.45 -16.56
C LEU A 162 -8.57 -10.30 -17.53
N TRP A 163 -7.70 -10.27 -18.53
CA TRP A 163 -7.79 -9.27 -19.61
C TRP A 163 -9.11 -9.35 -20.37
N GLY A 164 -9.54 -10.57 -20.69
CA GLY A 164 -10.82 -10.79 -21.38
C GLY A 164 -12.01 -10.27 -20.57
N GLU A 165 -12.08 -10.60 -19.29
CA GLU A 165 -13.17 -10.13 -18.39
C GLU A 165 -13.12 -8.60 -18.21
N MET A 166 -11.92 -8.03 -18.00
CA MET A 166 -11.76 -6.58 -17.91
C MET A 166 -12.16 -5.87 -19.21
N SER A 167 -11.78 -6.41 -20.36
CA SER A 167 -12.14 -5.84 -21.67
C SER A 167 -13.64 -5.83 -21.91
N VAL A 168 -14.35 -6.85 -21.45
CA VAL A 168 -15.82 -6.89 -21.52
C VAL A 168 -16.44 -5.93 -20.52
N TYR A 169 -15.87 -5.83 -19.30
CA TYR A 169 -16.40 -4.97 -18.24
C TYR A 169 -16.22 -3.48 -18.55
N TYR A 170 -15.06 -3.11 -19.09
CA TYR A 170 -14.68 -1.73 -19.41
C TYR A 170 -14.76 -1.41 -20.93
N GLN A 171 -15.58 -2.14 -21.68
CA GLN A 171 -15.61 -2.08 -23.17
C GLN A 171 -15.79 -0.67 -23.76
N ASP A 172 -16.40 0.24 -23.00
CA ASP A 172 -16.68 1.61 -23.42
C ASP A 172 -15.66 2.64 -22.90
N MET A 173 -14.56 2.17 -22.25
CA MET A 173 -13.54 3.02 -21.62
C MET A 173 -12.16 2.70 -22.18
N ASP A 174 -11.34 3.74 -22.36
CA ASP A 174 -9.91 3.59 -22.62
C ASP A 174 -9.21 3.42 -21.27
N VAL A 175 -8.82 2.19 -20.93
CA VAL A 175 -8.32 1.82 -19.62
C VAL A 175 -6.96 1.13 -19.69
N THR A 176 -6.15 1.30 -18.65
CA THR A 176 -4.82 0.70 -18.53
C THR A 176 -4.83 -0.45 -17.53
N PRO A 177 -4.76 -1.72 -17.97
CA PRO A 177 -4.75 -2.88 -17.08
C PRO A 177 -3.49 -2.97 -16.21
N VAL A 178 -3.68 -3.35 -14.95
CA VAL A 178 -2.59 -3.67 -14.01
C VAL A 178 -2.89 -5.00 -13.32
N TYR A 179 -1.89 -5.88 -13.31
CA TYR A 179 -1.96 -7.21 -12.73
C TYR A 179 -1.03 -7.31 -11.53
N PHE A 180 -1.44 -8.01 -10.48
CA PHE A 180 -0.67 -8.23 -9.27
C PHE A 180 -0.45 -9.72 -9.07
N ILE A 181 0.82 -10.14 -8.96
CA ILE A 181 1.22 -11.55 -8.92
C ILE A 181 2.24 -11.78 -7.80
N HIS A 182 2.17 -12.97 -7.17
CA HIS A 182 3.15 -13.37 -6.17
C HIS A 182 4.50 -13.74 -6.84
N PRO A 183 5.66 -13.38 -6.24
CA PRO A 183 6.98 -13.66 -6.83
C PRO A 183 7.26 -15.12 -7.12
N GLN A 184 6.76 -16.04 -6.30
CA GLN A 184 6.97 -17.48 -6.53
C GLN A 184 6.20 -18.01 -7.73
N ASP A 185 5.02 -17.42 -8.02
CA ASP A 185 4.22 -17.87 -9.15
C ASP A 185 4.84 -17.40 -10.48
N ILE A 186 5.45 -16.22 -10.50
CA ILE A 186 6.12 -15.72 -11.71
C ILE A 186 7.52 -16.31 -11.90
N ALA A 187 8.14 -16.84 -10.83
CA ALA A 187 9.50 -17.40 -10.91
C ALA A 187 9.59 -18.58 -11.89
N ASP A 188 8.59 -19.46 -11.89
CA ASP A 188 8.51 -20.60 -12.79
C ASP A 188 8.42 -20.14 -14.25
N TYR A 189 7.66 -19.09 -14.52
CA TYR A 189 7.55 -18.50 -15.85
C TYR A 189 8.85 -17.81 -16.29
N LEU A 190 9.50 -17.06 -15.40
CA LEU A 190 10.77 -16.38 -15.69
C LEU A 190 11.92 -17.37 -15.93
N GLY A 191 11.84 -18.58 -15.41
CA GLY A 191 12.80 -19.65 -15.67
C GLY A 191 12.78 -20.17 -17.12
N THR A 192 11.67 -19.98 -17.82
CA THR A 192 11.46 -20.48 -19.18
C THR A 192 11.33 -19.37 -20.23
N ALA A 193 11.07 -18.16 -19.85
CA ALA A 193 10.83 -17.03 -20.72
C ALA A 193 11.90 -15.94 -20.61
N SER A 194 12.36 -15.40 -21.75
CA SER A 194 13.29 -14.27 -21.80
C SER A 194 12.53 -12.94 -21.58
N ILE A 195 12.19 -12.62 -20.34
CA ILE A 195 11.53 -11.37 -19.97
C ILE A 195 12.44 -10.56 -19.05
N THR A 196 12.57 -9.27 -19.34
CA THR A 196 13.31 -8.34 -18.49
C THR A 196 12.41 -7.84 -17.37
N VAL A 197 12.75 -8.15 -16.13
CA VAL A 197 12.10 -7.61 -14.94
C VAL A 197 12.73 -6.27 -14.60
N GLN A 198 11.93 -5.24 -14.56
CA GLN A 198 12.33 -3.91 -14.13
C GLN A 198 12.19 -3.81 -12.61
N ASN A 199 12.97 -2.93 -12.01
CA ASN A 199 12.91 -2.67 -10.57
C ASN A 199 12.75 -1.15 -10.37
N ALA A 200 11.63 -0.76 -9.80
CA ALA A 200 11.41 0.60 -9.37
C ALA A 200 10.81 0.57 -7.96
N PHE A 201 11.37 1.39 -7.07
CA PHE A 201 10.79 1.65 -5.76
C PHE A 201 10.63 0.43 -4.85
N GLY A 202 11.53 -0.55 -5.01
CA GLY A 202 11.45 -1.80 -4.25
C GLY A 202 10.42 -2.81 -4.77
N PHE A 203 9.71 -2.47 -5.85
CA PHE A 203 8.87 -3.40 -6.59
C PHE A 203 9.60 -3.92 -7.81
N LYS A 204 9.36 -5.19 -8.10
CA LYS A 204 9.65 -5.77 -9.40
C LYS A 204 8.41 -5.69 -10.25
N TYR A 205 8.54 -5.23 -11.48
CA TYR A 205 7.41 -5.15 -12.40
C TYR A 205 7.87 -5.46 -13.82
N VAL A 206 6.92 -5.80 -14.67
CA VAL A 206 7.09 -6.00 -16.07
C VAL A 206 6.10 -5.10 -16.77
N GLU A 207 6.62 -4.10 -17.49
CA GLU A 207 5.80 -3.25 -18.36
C GLU A 207 5.39 -4.03 -19.60
N ASP A 208 4.19 -3.73 -20.07
CA ASP A 208 3.65 -4.25 -21.32
C ASP A 208 3.77 -5.78 -21.46
N PHE A 209 3.36 -6.50 -20.41
CA PHE A 209 3.39 -7.96 -20.43
C PHE A 209 2.44 -8.50 -21.50
N LEU A 210 3.01 -9.09 -22.55
CA LEU A 210 2.30 -9.61 -23.73
C LEU A 210 1.42 -8.57 -24.47
N GLY A 211 1.69 -7.29 -24.35
CA GLY A 211 0.82 -6.25 -24.90
C GLY A 211 -0.48 -6.03 -24.13
N LEU A 212 -0.62 -6.63 -22.93
CA LEU A 212 -1.87 -6.63 -22.17
C LEU A 212 -1.86 -5.69 -20.97
N GLY A 213 -0.73 -5.13 -20.58
CA GLY A 213 -0.61 -4.20 -19.48
C GLY A 213 0.56 -4.47 -18.53
N THR A 214 0.58 -3.78 -17.38
CA THR A 214 1.69 -3.83 -16.42
C THR A 214 1.46 -4.92 -15.38
N VAL A 215 2.46 -5.77 -15.14
CA VAL A 215 2.46 -6.78 -14.08
C VAL A 215 3.33 -6.30 -12.92
N VAL A 216 2.74 -6.17 -11.75
CA VAL A 216 3.40 -5.84 -10.49
C VAL A 216 3.62 -7.11 -9.67
N ILE A 217 4.87 -7.33 -9.25
CA ILE A 217 5.27 -8.55 -8.55
C ILE A 217 5.49 -8.21 -7.07
N ASP A 218 4.64 -8.73 -6.19
CA ASP A 218 4.75 -8.49 -4.75
C ASP A 218 4.35 -9.70 -3.89
N ALA A 219 5.11 -9.90 -2.80
CA ALA A 219 4.88 -11.00 -1.86
C ALA A 219 3.61 -10.85 -1.00
N SER A 220 2.96 -9.69 -1.02
CA SER A 220 1.70 -9.46 -0.31
C SER A 220 0.50 -10.04 -1.07
N VAL A 221 0.67 -10.38 -2.35
CA VAL A 221 -0.34 -11.10 -3.13
C VAL A 221 -0.39 -12.56 -2.69
N THR A 222 -1.59 -13.13 -2.62
CA THR A 222 -1.74 -14.55 -2.26
C THR A 222 -1.18 -15.45 -3.36
N LYS A 223 -0.28 -16.37 -3.00
CA LYS A 223 0.29 -17.36 -3.93
C LYS A 223 -0.83 -18.16 -4.63
N GLY A 224 -0.65 -18.44 -5.90
CA GLY A 224 -1.60 -19.16 -6.75
C GLY A 224 -2.77 -18.33 -7.24
N LYS A 225 -2.78 -17.02 -6.97
CA LYS A 225 -3.80 -16.08 -7.43
C LYS A 225 -3.19 -14.92 -8.20
N VAL A 226 -3.91 -14.46 -9.20
CA VAL A 226 -3.63 -13.21 -9.90
C VAL A 226 -4.79 -12.27 -9.62
N LEU A 227 -4.47 -11.04 -9.22
CA LEU A 227 -5.43 -9.96 -9.06
C LEU A 227 -5.23 -8.98 -10.22
N ALA A 228 -6.28 -8.41 -10.73
CA ALA A 228 -6.23 -7.44 -11.82
C ALA A 228 -7.26 -6.35 -11.65
N THR A 229 -6.91 -5.16 -12.08
CA THR A 229 -7.81 -4.03 -12.20
C THR A 229 -7.25 -3.05 -13.23
N VAL A 230 -7.90 -1.92 -13.40
CA VAL A 230 -7.40 -0.84 -14.26
C VAL A 230 -6.89 0.30 -13.38
N LYS A 231 -5.92 1.07 -13.89
CA LYS A 231 -5.32 2.20 -13.16
C LYS A 231 -6.38 3.22 -12.73
N GLU A 232 -7.33 3.47 -13.60
CA GLU A 232 -8.40 4.45 -13.45
C GLU A 232 -9.37 4.09 -12.32
N ASN A 233 -9.44 2.81 -11.93
CA ASN A 233 -10.26 2.34 -10.81
C ASN A 233 -9.57 2.47 -9.44
N LEU A 234 -8.28 2.81 -9.40
CA LEU A 234 -7.49 2.88 -8.19
C LEU A 234 -7.27 4.33 -7.74
N ASN A 235 -7.83 4.67 -6.59
CA ASN A 235 -7.73 6.01 -6.00
C ASN A 235 -7.26 5.93 -4.55
N GLY A 236 -6.73 7.04 -4.06
CA GLY A 236 -6.29 7.14 -2.67
C GLY A 236 -6.59 8.51 -2.07
N ILE A 237 -6.75 8.53 -0.77
CA ILE A 237 -6.85 9.74 0.03
C ILE A 237 -5.78 9.74 1.11
N TYR A 238 -5.25 10.91 1.44
CA TYR A 238 -4.21 11.01 2.45
C TYR A 238 -4.33 12.28 3.28
N ILE A 239 -3.77 12.23 4.49
CA ILE A 239 -3.62 13.39 5.36
C ILE A 239 -2.26 14.02 5.06
N PRO A 240 -2.21 15.28 4.55
CA PRO A 240 -0.94 15.93 4.26
C PRO A 240 -0.11 16.11 5.54
N ALA A 241 1.11 15.57 5.53
CA ALA A 241 2.03 15.70 6.66
C ALA A 241 2.49 17.14 6.92
N GLY A 242 2.42 18.01 5.91
CA GLY A 242 2.67 19.45 6.01
C GLY A 242 1.42 20.30 6.24
N GLY A 243 0.22 19.68 6.40
CA GLY A 243 -1.04 20.39 6.67
C GLY A 243 -1.17 20.85 8.12
N ASP A 244 -2.40 21.18 8.56
CA ASP A 244 -2.70 21.71 9.90
C ASP A 244 -2.14 20.82 11.03
N VAL A 245 -2.23 19.50 10.88
CA VAL A 245 -1.66 18.54 11.84
C VAL A 245 -0.14 18.65 11.86
N GLY A 246 0.48 18.72 10.68
CA GLY A 246 1.94 18.89 10.57
C GLY A 246 2.42 20.18 11.20
N ALA A 247 1.73 21.29 10.93
CA ALA A 247 2.04 22.59 11.49
C ALA A 247 1.86 22.62 13.01
N ALA A 248 0.75 22.09 13.52
CA ALA A 248 0.44 22.05 14.96
C ALA A 248 1.47 21.23 15.77
N PHE A 249 1.94 20.12 15.21
CA PHE A 249 2.94 19.26 15.84
C PHE A 249 4.38 19.55 15.43
N GLY A 250 4.61 20.45 14.47
CA GLY A 250 5.93 20.77 13.92
C GLY A 250 6.58 19.55 13.26
N LEU A 251 5.81 18.81 12.47
CA LEU A 251 6.29 17.64 11.75
C LEU A 251 7.08 18.08 10.50
N THR A 252 8.17 17.38 10.24
CA THR A 252 8.86 17.46 8.95
C THR A 252 8.28 16.36 8.05
N ALA A 253 7.74 16.77 6.90
CA ALA A 253 7.21 15.82 5.92
C ALA A 253 8.36 15.11 5.18
N ASP A 254 8.14 13.85 4.82
CA ASP A 254 8.99 13.13 3.88
C ASP A 254 8.84 13.68 2.45
N SER A 255 9.62 13.18 1.51
CA SER A 255 9.57 13.61 0.10
C SER A 255 8.21 13.37 -0.57
N THR A 256 7.36 12.52 0.00
CA THR A 256 6.04 12.19 -0.52
C THR A 256 4.93 13.05 0.07
N GLY A 257 5.18 13.72 1.19
CA GLY A 257 4.18 14.44 1.95
C GLY A 257 3.16 13.56 2.68
N LEU A 258 3.32 12.24 2.65
CA LEU A 258 2.40 11.27 3.24
C LEU A 258 2.78 10.86 4.66
N VAL A 259 4.03 11.06 5.03
CA VAL A 259 4.56 10.74 6.35
C VAL A 259 5.22 11.97 6.94
N GLY A 260 4.82 12.33 8.14
CA GLY A 260 5.43 13.42 8.91
C GLY A 260 6.14 12.88 10.13
N MET A 261 7.35 13.38 10.39
CA MET A 261 8.17 12.96 11.52
C MET A 261 8.70 14.15 12.30
N LYS A 262 8.84 13.98 13.62
CA LYS A 262 9.44 14.97 14.51
C LYS A 262 10.21 14.29 15.62
N HIS A 263 11.33 14.90 16.00
CA HIS A 263 12.10 14.57 17.18
C HIS A 263 11.86 15.61 18.29
N TYR A 264 11.76 15.16 19.52
CA TYR A 264 11.73 16.04 20.68
C TYR A 264 12.40 15.37 21.89
N LEU A 265 12.87 16.17 22.82
CA LEU A 265 13.51 15.69 24.02
C LEU A 265 12.44 15.44 25.10
N ALA A 266 12.47 14.25 25.70
CA ALA A 266 11.70 13.91 26.88
C ALA A 266 12.59 14.05 28.11
N ASP A 267 12.79 15.30 28.57
CA ASP A 267 13.74 15.65 29.61
C ASP A 267 13.48 14.91 30.94
N ASN A 268 12.23 14.64 31.25
CA ASN A 268 11.82 13.90 32.42
C ASN A 268 12.28 12.42 32.44
N ARG A 269 12.69 11.88 31.29
CA ARG A 269 13.16 10.50 31.12
C ARG A 269 14.56 10.40 30.51
N ALA A 270 15.20 11.53 30.22
CA ALA A 270 16.47 11.60 29.51
C ALA A 270 16.48 10.79 28.21
N CYS A 271 15.43 10.95 27.40
CA CYS A 271 15.21 10.22 26.14
C CYS A 271 15.00 11.18 24.97
N VAL A 272 15.30 10.70 23.78
CA VAL A 272 14.89 11.33 22.52
C VAL A 272 13.65 10.59 22.00
N ASP A 273 12.55 11.31 21.87
CA ASP A 273 11.31 10.80 21.31
C ASP A 273 11.24 11.11 19.83
N THR A 274 10.83 10.12 19.04
CA THR A 274 10.47 10.27 17.63
C THR A 274 8.98 10.04 17.49
N LEU A 275 8.25 11.04 17.01
CA LEU A 275 6.85 10.95 16.65
C LEU A 275 6.73 10.87 15.14
N LEU A 276 5.99 9.89 14.64
CA LEU A 276 5.69 9.72 13.23
C LEU A 276 4.17 9.61 13.05
N MET A 277 3.65 10.33 12.07
CA MET A 277 2.23 10.32 11.73
C MET A 277 2.07 10.05 10.24
N SER A 278 1.06 9.24 9.89
CA SER A 278 0.68 8.93 8.53
C SER A 278 -0.80 8.62 8.46
N GLY A 279 -1.49 9.06 7.42
CA GLY A 279 -2.89 8.71 7.18
C GLY A 279 -3.09 8.52 5.69
N VAL A 280 -3.27 7.27 5.27
CA VAL A 280 -3.52 6.92 3.86
C VAL A 280 -4.63 5.87 3.83
N THR A 281 -5.57 6.04 2.93
CA THR A 281 -6.63 5.07 2.66
C THR A 281 -6.82 4.93 1.16
N PHE A 282 -6.88 3.68 0.69
CA PHE A 282 -7.11 3.37 -0.73
C PHE A 282 -8.54 2.92 -0.94
N TYR A 283 -9.09 3.27 -2.10
CA TYR A 283 -10.41 2.82 -2.52
C TYR A 283 -10.48 2.63 -4.03
N ALA A 284 -11.38 1.75 -4.46
CA ALA A 284 -11.73 1.60 -5.87
C ALA A 284 -12.97 2.43 -6.18
N GLU A 285 -13.08 2.98 -7.36
CA GLU A 285 -14.34 3.57 -7.82
C GLU A 285 -15.44 2.52 -7.91
N ASP A 286 -15.08 1.35 -8.45
CA ASP A 286 -15.95 0.17 -8.47
C ASP A 286 -15.21 -1.07 -7.97
N ALA A 287 -15.69 -1.63 -6.86
CA ALA A 287 -15.14 -2.87 -6.29
C ALA A 287 -15.37 -4.10 -7.21
N SER A 288 -16.39 -4.05 -8.07
CA SER A 288 -16.65 -5.11 -9.06
C SER A 288 -15.64 -5.09 -10.21
N GLY A 289 -14.96 -3.96 -10.42
CA GLY A 289 -13.88 -3.80 -11.39
C GLY A 289 -12.51 -4.30 -10.94
N ILE A 290 -12.44 -4.92 -9.77
CA ILE A 290 -11.23 -5.62 -9.31
C ILE A 290 -11.50 -7.12 -9.47
N PHE A 291 -10.76 -7.76 -10.36
CA PHE A 291 -10.91 -9.16 -10.72
C PHE A 291 -9.86 -10.05 -10.07
N THR A 292 -10.22 -11.28 -9.76
CA THR A 292 -9.31 -12.31 -9.28
C THR A 292 -9.48 -13.60 -10.07
N THR A 293 -8.37 -14.30 -10.30
CA THR A 293 -8.37 -15.65 -10.85
C THR A 293 -7.33 -16.52 -10.16
N THR A 294 -7.47 -17.83 -10.30
CA THR A 294 -6.48 -18.81 -9.83
C THR A 294 -5.58 -19.24 -10.97
N ILE A 295 -4.29 -19.39 -10.69
CA ILE A 295 -3.34 -19.94 -11.66
C ILE A 295 -3.55 -21.45 -11.74
N THR A 296 -3.94 -21.94 -12.90
CA THR A 296 -4.12 -23.38 -13.16
C THR A 296 -2.78 -24.01 -13.49
N SER A 297 -2.35 -25.04 -12.77
CA SER A 297 -1.14 -25.78 -13.11
C SER A 297 -1.29 -26.45 -14.46
N ALA A 298 -0.20 -26.52 -15.23
CA ALA A 298 -0.17 -27.38 -16.40
C ALA A 298 -0.41 -28.83 -15.92
N VAL A 299 -1.38 -29.50 -16.55
CA VAL A 299 -1.51 -30.96 -16.35
C VAL A 299 -0.32 -31.58 -17.06
N VAL A 300 0.60 -32.14 -16.28
CA VAL A 300 1.74 -32.91 -16.77
C VAL A 300 1.29 -34.22 -17.36
#